data_cf943ae33f0a3cefbcdd4a7f6f2678f3
#
_entry.id   cf943ae33f0a3cefbcdd4a7f6f2678f3
#
_cell.length_a   1.000
_cell.length_b   1.000
_cell.length_c   1.000
_cell.angle_alpha   90.00
_cell.angle_beta   90.00
_cell.angle_gamma   90.00
#
_symmetry.space_group_name_H-M   'P 1'
#
loop_
_entity.id
_entity.type
_entity.pdbx_description
1 polymer ?
#
loop_
_entity_poly.entity_id
_entity_poly.type
_entity_poly.pdbx_seq_one_letter_code
_entity_poly.pdbx_strand_id
1 'polypeptide(L)'
;MSIYAPFAKPLYVMLKPVGSLCNLSCDYCYYLEKSKFYTQNKNHVMSDELLERFTQEYLESQTMPQVLFTWHGGEPLMRPLSFYKKALELQKKYGRGRQIDNSIQTNGTLLTDEWCAFFKENNFLVGISIDGPQEFHDEYRRDKMNRPTFQKVMRGIELLQKHEVDFNCMAVVNDFNADYPLEFYRFFKEIGCQFLQFTPIVERMTNGQPHSTLATVAEKNAELAPFSVSPQQWGDFLCAVFDEWVKKDVGKIFVQIFDSTLANWIGEQPGVCTMAKTCGHAGVMEFNGDVYSCDHFVFPEYKLGNIYTKPLAGMMYSEKQLKFGNDKFDKLPRQCRECDVLFACYGECPKNRFSTDKYGEAGLNYLCEGYYRFFHHVMPYMDFMKDELLMQRPPANVMKWIQQGNP
;
A
#
# COMPACT_ATOMS: atom_id res chain seq x y z
N MET A 1 -3.78 -11.03 29.77
CA MET A 1 -3.89 -9.68 29.21
C MET A 1 -2.51 -9.26 28.77
N SER A 2 -2.38 -8.64 27.59
CA SER A 2 -1.10 -8.08 27.13
C SER A 2 -0.63 -7.04 28.14
N ILE A 3 0.67 -7.03 28.48
CA ILE A 3 1.28 -5.99 29.33
C ILE A 3 1.17 -4.58 28.69
N TYR A 4 0.79 -4.52 27.42
CA TYR A 4 0.63 -3.28 26.65
C TYR A 4 -0.82 -2.77 26.59
N ALA A 5 -1.83 -3.59 27.00
CA ALA A 5 -3.22 -3.16 27.09
C ALA A 5 -3.46 -2.39 28.39
N PRO A 6 -4.36 -1.39 28.41
CA PRO A 6 -5.23 -0.88 27.34
C PRO A 6 -4.67 0.34 26.59
N PHE A 7 -3.47 0.79 26.88
CA PHE A 7 -2.93 2.09 26.40
C PHE A 7 -2.11 1.99 25.11
N ALA A 8 -1.79 0.77 24.66
CA ALA A 8 -1.06 0.57 23.43
C ALA A 8 -1.93 0.87 22.20
N LYS A 9 -1.37 1.60 21.24
CA LYS A 9 -1.99 1.76 19.92
C LYS A 9 -2.11 0.38 19.25
N PRO A 10 -3.16 0.14 18.45
CA PRO A 10 -3.26 -1.10 17.69
C PRO A 10 -2.02 -1.31 16.84
N LEU A 11 -1.49 -2.52 16.82
CA LEU A 11 -0.42 -2.89 15.91
C LEU A 11 -1.01 -3.57 14.67
N TYR A 12 -0.33 -3.38 13.56
CA TYR A 12 -0.67 -4.01 12.28
C TYR A 12 0.56 -4.72 11.75
N VAL A 13 0.40 -5.99 11.36
CA VAL A 13 1.50 -6.75 10.78
C VAL A 13 1.01 -7.49 9.55
N MET A 14 1.56 -7.08 8.41
CA MET A 14 1.33 -7.73 7.12
C MET A 14 2.08 -9.06 7.07
N LEU A 15 1.46 -10.09 6.52
CA LEU A 15 2.02 -11.42 6.40
C LEU A 15 2.51 -11.71 4.99
N LYS A 16 3.70 -12.28 4.90
CA LYS A 16 4.33 -12.73 3.64
C LYS A 16 4.47 -14.26 3.63
N PRO A 17 3.38 -15.02 3.44
CA PRO A 17 3.40 -16.48 3.62
C PRO A 17 4.29 -17.23 2.63
N VAL A 18 4.71 -16.58 1.54
CA VAL A 18 5.63 -17.11 0.54
C VAL A 18 6.88 -16.23 0.34
N GLY A 19 7.09 -15.24 1.24
CA GLY A 19 8.16 -14.27 1.06
C GLY A 19 8.06 -13.57 -0.29
N SER A 20 9.17 -13.51 -1.01
CA SER A 20 9.27 -12.90 -2.33
C SER A 20 8.94 -13.84 -3.50
N LEU A 21 8.54 -15.09 -3.26
CA LEU A 21 8.15 -15.99 -4.33
C LEU A 21 6.92 -15.47 -5.07
N CYS A 22 7.04 -15.36 -6.39
CA CYS A 22 5.97 -14.92 -7.28
C CYS A 22 6.00 -15.73 -8.57
N ASN A 23 4.85 -15.88 -9.20
CA ASN A 23 4.73 -16.46 -10.54
C ASN A 23 4.98 -15.43 -11.65
N LEU A 24 5.02 -14.14 -11.31
CA LEU A 24 5.39 -13.04 -12.20
C LEU A 24 6.84 -12.55 -11.96
N SER A 25 7.33 -11.72 -12.89
CA SER A 25 8.62 -11.04 -12.84
C SER A 25 8.44 -9.60 -13.34
N CYS A 26 7.65 -8.81 -12.63
CA CYS A 26 7.42 -7.41 -12.97
C CYS A 26 8.71 -6.61 -12.82
N ASP A 27 9.05 -5.78 -13.82
CA ASP A 27 10.34 -5.08 -13.90
C ASP A 27 10.57 -4.10 -12.75
N TYR A 28 9.51 -3.46 -12.26
CA TYR A 28 9.56 -2.51 -11.15
C TYR A 28 9.39 -3.14 -9.76
N CYS A 29 9.29 -4.49 -9.65
CA CYS A 29 8.96 -5.11 -8.37
C CYS A 29 10.08 -4.98 -7.34
N TYR A 30 9.89 -4.09 -6.37
CA TYR A 30 10.84 -3.86 -5.27
C TYR A 30 11.01 -5.08 -4.34
N TYR A 31 10.11 -6.08 -4.46
CA TYR A 31 10.05 -7.17 -3.50
C TYR A 31 10.75 -8.46 -3.97
N LEU A 32 10.84 -8.72 -5.27
CA LEU A 32 11.48 -9.93 -5.82
C LEU A 32 12.92 -10.11 -5.35
N GLU A 33 13.67 -9.02 -5.25
CA GLU A 33 15.07 -9.05 -4.80
C GLU A 33 15.26 -9.40 -3.33
N LYS A 34 14.21 -9.33 -2.51
CA LYS A 34 14.29 -9.70 -1.08
C LYS A 34 14.65 -11.16 -0.87
N SER A 35 14.48 -12.02 -1.89
CA SER A 35 14.99 -13.41 -1.87
C SER A 35 16.47 -13.50 -1.56
N LYS A 36 17.26 -12.49 -1.91
CA LYS A 36 18.72 -12.43 -1.66
C LYS A 36 19.06 -12.47 -0.15
N PHE A 37 18.15 -12.02 0.71
CA PHE A 37 18.34 -12.06 2.17
C PHE A 37 18.05 -13.43 2.80
N TYR A 38 17.49 -14.37 2.03
CA TYR A 38 16.98 -15.65 2.51
C TYR A 38 17.60 -16.85 1.80
N THR A 39 18.79 -16.72 1.25
CA THR A 39 19.49 -17.75 0.44
C THR A 39 19.74 -19.06 1.20
N GLN A 40 19.79 -19.02 2.54
CA GLN A 40 19.97 -20.20 3.38
C GLN A 40 18.67 -20.98 3.64
N ASN A 41 17.50 -20.39 3.35
CA ASN A 41 16.22 -21.03 3.55
C ASN A 41 15.89 -21.90 2.34
N LYS A 42 15.80 -23.22 2.52
CA LYS A 42 15.44 -24.16 1.44
C LYS A 42 13.97 -24.01 0.99
N ASN A 43 13.09 -23.65 1.92
CA ASN A 43 11.67 -23.48 1.68
C ASN A 43 11.28 -22.04 2.00
N HIS A 44 10.80 -21.29 0.99
CA HIS A 44 10.33 -19.93 1.14
C HIS A 44 8.82 -19.87 1.45
N VAL A 45 8.33 -20.78 2.30
CA VAL A 45 6.92 -20.83 2.67
C VAL A 45 6.76 -20.90 4.19
N MET A 46 5.77 -20.17 4.68
CA MET A 46 5.39 -20.17 6.10
C MET A 46 4.90 -21.55 6.52
N SER A 47 5.41 -22.08 7.63
CA SER A 47 4.93 -23.33 8.20
C SER A 47 3.60 -23.14 8.95
N ASP A 48 2.83 -24.23 9.14
CA ASP A 48 1.60 -24.21 9.92
C ASP A 48 1.88 -23.85 11.40
N GLU A 49 3.02 -24.26 11.95
CA GLU A 49 3.46 -23.90 13.30
C GLU A 49 3.66 -22.38 13.43
N LEU A 50 4.36 -21.78 12.44
CA LEU A 50 4.57 -20.33 12.41
C LEU A 50 3.26 -19.57 12.26
N LEU A 51 2.36 -20.06 11.39
CA LEU A 51 1.03 -19.50 11.21
C LEU A 51 0.24 -19.50 12.52
N GLU A 52 0.23 -20.62 13.25
CA GLU A 52 -0.45 -20.74 14.54
C GLU A 52 0.14 -19.78 15.58
N ARG A 53 1.47 -19.79 15.71
CA ARG A 53 2.18 -18.89 16.63
C ARG A 53 1.89 -17.42 16.35
N PHE A 54 2.01 -17.01 15.08
CA PHE A 54 1.68 -15.65 14.70
C PHE A 54 0.23 -15.29 15.03
N THR A 55 -0.71 -16.16 14.63
CA THR A 55 -2.15 -15.89 14.85
C THR A 55 -2.45 -15.69 16.34
N GLN A 56 -1.89 -16.55 17.19
CA GLN A 56 -2.06 -16.43 18.64
C GLN A 56 -1.45 -15.12 19.17
N GLU A 57 -0.16 -14.86 18.90
CA GLU A 57 0.53 -13.67 19.43
C GLU A 57 -0.07 -12.38 18.86
N TYR A 58 -0.48 -12.37 17.60
CA TYR A 58 -1.09 -11.20 16.96
C TYR A 58 -2.44 -10.85 17.60
N LEU A 59 -3.31 -11.84 17.78
CA LEU A 59 -4.60 -11.63 18.43
C LEU A 59 -4.48 -11.29 19.91
N GLU A 60 -3.53 -11.90 20.65
CA GLU A 60 -3.25 -11.55 22.04
C GLU A 60 -2.70 -10.13 22.22
N SER A 61 -2.00 -9.61 21.22
CA SER A 61 -1.42 -8.28 21.21
C SER A 61 -2.42 -7.16 20.90
N GLN A 62 -3.57 -7.49 20.33
CA GLN A 62 -4.55 -6.50 19.89
C GLN A 62 -5.37 -5.93 21.07
N THR A 63 -5.60 -4.63 21.01
CA THR A 63 -6.41 -3.89 21.97
C THR A 63 -7.81 -3.55 21.46
N MET A 64 -8.03 -3.72 20.14
CA MET A 64 -9.28 -3.38 19.46
C MET A 64 -10.20 -4.60 19.32
N PRO A 65 -11.53 -4.40 19.29
CA PRO A 65 -12.49 -5.48 19.05
C PRO A 65 -12.48 -6.01 17.62
N GLN A 66 -11.96 -5.24 16.66
CA GLN A 66 -11.82 -5.59 15.24
C GLN A 66 -10.34 -5.74 14.90
N VAL A 67 -9.98 -6.83 14.24
CA VAL A 67 -8.58 -7.16 13.87
C VAL A 67 -8.52 -7.55 12.40
N LEU A 68 -7.62 -6.89 11.66
CA LEU A 68 -7.39 -7.16 10.24
C LEU A 68 -6.16 -8.05 10.06
N PHE A 69 -6.32 -9.15 9.34
CA PHE A 69 -5.22 -9.95 8.80
C PHE A 69 -5.00 -9.56 7.34
N THR A 70 -3.79 -9.19 6.98
CA THR A 70 -3.43 -8.85 5.60
C THR A 70 -2.40 -9.82 5.06
N TRP A 71 -2.77 -10.50 3.98
CA TRP A 71 -1.97 -11.49 3.28
C TRP A 71 -1.37 -10.85 2.03
N HIS A 72 -0.05 -10.89 1.96
CA HIS A 72 0.71 -10.28 0.88
C HIS A 72 1.94 -11.15 0.56
N GLY A 73 2.91 -10.63 -0.16
CA GLY A 73 4.17 -11.32 -0.45
C GLY A 73 4.62 -11.07 -1.85
N GLY A 74 5.25 -12.07 -2.46
CA GLY A 74 5.38 -12.15 -3.90
C GLY A 74 4.00 -12.38 -4.49
N GLU A 75 3.53 -13.63 -4.51
CA GLU A 75 2.14 -13.94 -4.82
C GLU A 75 1.55 -14.87 -3.76
N PRO A 76 0.64 -14.38 -2.89
CA PRO A 76 0.12 -15.17 -1.77
C PRO A 76 -0.70 -16.38 -2.23
N LEU A 77 -1.35 -16.34 -3.41
CA LEU A 77 -2.11 -17.48 -3.95
C LEU A 77 -1.21 -18.64 -4.42
N MET A 78 0.11 -18.51 -4.36
CA MET A 78 1.02 -19.66 -4.47
C MET A 78 0.96 -20.58 -3.23
N ARG A 79 0.39 -20.13 -2.10
CA ARG A 79 -0.03 -21.04 -1.02
C ARG A 79 -1.33 -21.72 -1.41
N PRO A 80 -1.50 -23.02 -1.10
CA PRO A 80 -2.74 -23.71 -1.40
C PRO A 80 -3.89 -23.17 -0.52
N LEU A 81 -5.12 -23.35 -1.00
CA LEU A 81 -6.32 -22.91 -0.29
C LEU A 81 -6.44 -23.51 1.12
N SER A 82 -5.93 -24.74 1.33
CA SER A 82 -5.88 -25.39 2.64
C SER A 82 -5.12 -24.59 3.71
N PHE A 83 -4.10 -23.82 3.31
CA PHE A 83 -3.38 -22.93 4.22
C PHE A 83 -4.29 -21.82 4.76
N TYR A 84 -5.10 -21.20 3.91
CA TYR A 84 -6.03 -20.14 4.32
C TYR A 84 -7.22 -20.70 5.12
N LYS A 85 -7.71 -21.89 4.77
CA LYS A 85 -8.70 -22.60 5.60
C LYS A 85 -8.15 -22.82 7.02
N LYS A 86 -6.89 -23.26 7.12
CA LYS A 86 -6.21 -23.41 8.42
C LYS A 86 -6.04 -22.07 9.15
N ALA A 87 -5.72 -20.99 8.43
CA ALA A 87 -5.64 -19.66 9.04
C ALA A 87 -6.98 -19.24 9.68
N LEU A 88 -8.12 -19.46 9.00
CA LEU A 88 -9.44 -19.15 9.53
C LEU A 88 -9.78 -20.02 10.76
N GLU A 89 -9.42 -21.31 10.77
CA GLU A 89 -9.60 -22.17 11.95
C GLU A 89 -8.82 -21.61 13.16
N LEU A 90 -7.58 -21.17 12.94
CA LEU A 90 -6.73 -20.59 13.99
C LEU A 90 -7.27 -19.22 14.47
N GLN A 91 -7.74 -18.39 13.54
CA GLN A 91 -8.38 -17.12 13.86
C GLN A 91 -9.62 -17.35 14.73
N LYS A 92 -10.46 -18.34 14.39
CA LYS A 92 -11.61 -18.73 15.21
C LYS A 92 -11.18 -19.26 16.59
N LYS A 93 -10.13 -20.09 16.66
CA LYS A 93 -9.58 -20.66 17.90
C LYS A 93 -9.11 -19.59 18.87
N TYR A 94 -8.37 -18.58 18.38
CA TYR A 94 -7.72 -17.58 19.21
C TYR A 94 -8.45 -16.23 19.26
N GLY A 95 -9.50 -16.02 18.45
CA GLY A 95 -10.19 -14.73 18.28
C GLY A 95 -10.97 -14.24 19.48
N ARG A 96 -11.43 -15.14 20.36
CA ARG A 96 -12.14 -14.80 21.60
C ARG A 96 -13.32 -13.82 21.38
N GLY A 97 -14.10 -14.03 20.32
CA GLY A 97 -15.27 -13.23 19.99
C GLY A 97 -14.98 -11.88 19.32
N ARG A 98 -13.72 -11.59 18.93
CA ARG A 98 -13.40 -10.42 18.12
C ARG A 98 -13.93 -10.59 16.70
N GLN A 99 -14.23 -9.46 16.06
CA GLN A 99 -14.42 -9.42 14.62
C GLN A 99 -13.03 -9.56 13.96
N ILE A 100 -12.90 -10.53 13.05
CA ILE A 100 -11.64 -10.74 12.33
C ILE A 100 -11.93 -10.61 10.84
N ASP A 101 -11.29 -9.63 10.24
CA ASP A 101 -11.37 -9.37 8.81
C ASP A 101 -10.09 -9.87 8.12
N ASN A 102 -10.21 -10.27 6.88
CA ASN A 102 -9.10 -10.73 6.07
C ASN A 102 -9.02 -9.93 4.77
N SER A 103 -7.83 -9.46 4.42
CA SER A 103 -7.54 -8.89 3.11
C SER A 103 -6.36 -9.60 2.46
N ILE A 104 -6.41 -9.74 1.15
CA ILE A 104 -5.35 -10.39 0.38
C ILE A 104 -5.00 -9.54 -0.83
N GLN A 105 -3.68 -9.27 -1.02
CA GLN A 105 -3.18 -8.57 -2.20
C GLN A 105 -2.60 -9.56 -3.18
N THR A 106 -3.17 -9.65 -4.38
CA THR A 106 -2.78 -10.62 -5.41
C THR A 106 -2.58 -9.97 -6.77
N ASN A 107 -1.74 -10.58 -7.60
CA ASN A 107 -1.64 -10.23 -9.02
C ASN A 107 -2.83 -10.78 -9.86
N GLY A 108 -3.75 -11.52 -9.27
CA GLY A 108 -4.99 -12.00 -9.88
C GLY A 108 -4.85 -13.16 -10.87
N THR A 109 -3.64 -13.50 -11.31
CA THR A 109 -3.44 -14.48 -12.40
C THR A 109 -3.73 -15.92 -12.00
N LEU A 110 -3.75 -16.22 -10.70
CA LEU A 110 -3.99 -17.55 -10.11
C LEU A 110 -5.42 -17.73 -9.59
N LEU A 111 -6.28 -16.72 -9.71
CA LEU A 111 -7.67 -16.82 -9.29
C LEU A 111 -8.42 -17.90 -10.07
N THR A 112 -9.27 -18.64 -9.35
CA THR A 112 -10.17 -19.67 -9.85
C THR A 112 -11.55 -19.53 -9.21
N ASP A 113 -12.55 -20.23 -9.74
CA ASP A 113 -13.87 -20.27 -9.12
C ASP A 113 -13.82 -20.74 -7.65
N GLU A 114 -12.95 -21.71 -7.32
CA GLU A 114 -12.78 -22.19 -5.94
C GLU A 114 -12.23 -21.10 -5.01
N TRP A 115 -11.22 -20.32 -5.47
CA TRP A 115 -10.69 -19.20 -4.72
C TRP A 115 -11.75 -18.12 -4.49
N CYS A 116 -12.49 -17.74 -5.53
CA CYS A 116 -13.49 -16.67 -5.43
C CYS A 116 -14.67 -17.10 -4.54
N ALA A 117 -15.13 -18.37 -4.63
CA ALA A 117 -16.13 -18.91 -3.72
C ALA A 117 -15.67 -18.86 -2.25
N PHE A 118 -14.43 -19.26 -1.98
CA PHE A 118 -13.84 -19.18 -0.64
C PHE A 118 -13.76 -17.74 -0.13
N PHE A 119 -13.34 -16.80 -0.95
CA PHE A 119 -13.26 -15.38 -0.55
C PHE A 119 -14.62 -14.79 -0.24
N LYS A 120 -15.64 -15.11 -1.06
CA LYS A 120 -17.02 -14.67 -0.81
C LYS A 120 -17.57 -15.24 0.48
N GLU A 121 -17.44 -16.54 0.67
CA GLU A 121 -17.93 -17.25 1.86
C GLU A 121 -17.33 -16.69 3.17
N ASN A 122 -16.08 -16.25 3.11
CA ASN A 122 -15.34 -15.81 4.29
C ASN A 122 -15.09 -14.28 4.33
N ASN A 123 -15.81 -13.50 3.52
CA ASN A 123 -15.77 -12.04 3.48
C ASN A 123 -14.35 -11.46 3.34
N PHE A 124 -13.52 -12.04 2.46
CA PHE A 124 -12.22 -11.47 2.16
C PHE A 124 -12.36 -10.22 1.30
N LEU A 125 -11.59 -9.19 1.62
CA LEU A 125 -11.33 -8.08 0.71
C LEU A 125 -10.13 -8.44 -0.19
N VAL A 126 -10.33 -8.42 -1.49
CA VAL A 126 -9.27 -8.76 -2.45
C VAL A 126 -8.71 -7.49 -3.09
N GLY A 127 -7.44 -7.19 -2.81
CA GLY A 127 -6.69 -6.21 -3.58
C GLY A 127 -6.13 -6.86 -4.84
N ILE A 128 -6.50 -6.34 -6.02
CA ILE A 128 -5.99 -6.87 -7.29
C ILE A 128 -5.07 -5.88 -7.96
N SER A 129 -3.89 -6.38 -8.37
CA SER A 129 -2.87 -5.55 -9.00
C SER A 129 -3.09 -5.47 -10.51
N ILE A 130 -3.44 -4.28 -11.02
CA ILE A 130 -3.60 -4.01 -12.45
C ILE A 130 -3.26 -2.55 -12.75
N ASP A 131 -2.45 -2.30 -13.77
CA ASP A 131 -1.85 -0.98 -14.05
C ASP A 131 -2.51 -0.25 -15.24
N GLY A 132 -3.84 -0.35 -15.35
CA GLY A 132 -4.60 0.30 -16.41
C GLY A 132 -4.85 -0.61 -17.62
N PRO A 133 -5.09 -0.03 -18.83
CA PRO A 133 -5.26 -0.76 -20.08
C PRO A 133 -4.14 -1.74 -20.40
N GLN A 134 -4.38 -2.65 -21.34
CA GLN A 134 -3.45 -3.73 -21.66
C GLN A 134 -2.04 -3.24 -21.97
N GLU A 135 -1.90 -2.17 -22.75
CA GLU A 135 -0.61 -1.61 -23.14
C GLU A 135 0.19 -1.12 -21.92
N PHE A 136 -0.49 -0.46 -20.96
CA PHE A 136 0.14 0.05 -19.75
C PHE A 136 0.53 -1.09 -18.80
N HIS A 137 -0.38 -2.06 -18.64
CA HIS A 137 -0.15 -3.19 -17.76
C HIS A 137 0.99 -4.08 -18.26
N ASP A 138 0.96 -4.44 -19.52
CA ASP A 138 1.89 -5.41 -20.12
C ASP A 138 3.28 -4.80 -20.39
N GLU A 139 3.46 -3.48 -20.24
CA GLU A 139 4.78 -2.86 -20.34
C GLU A 139 5.73 -3.40 -19.26
N TYR A 140 5.28 -3.46 -18.01
CA TYR A 140 6.12 -3.85 -16.87
C TYR A 140 5.66 -5.09 -16.11
N ARG A 141 4.38 -5.50 -16.22
CA ARG A 141 3.85 -6.69 -15.54
C ARG A 141 3.89 -7.92 -16.43
N ARG A 142 5.00 -8.61 -16.39
CA ARG A 142 5.25 -9.81 -17.20
C ARG A 142 5.45 -11.04 -16.35
N ASP A 143 5.23 -12.21 -16.93
CA ASP A 143 5.55 -13.47 -16.27
C ASP A 143 7.06 -13.80 -16.40
N LYS A 144 7.50 -14.88 -15.74
CA LYS A 144 8.91 -15.32 -15.75
C LYS A 144 9.47 -15.69 -17.13
N MET A 145 8.60 -15.84 -18.13
CA MET A 145 8.96 -16.08 -19.54
C MET A 145 8.82 -14.80 -20.37
N ASN A 146 8.74 -13.64 -19.74
CA ASN A 146 8.56 -12.33 -20.37
C ASN A 146 7.27 -12.21 -21.20
N ARG A 147 6.21 -12.95 -20.85
CA ARG A 147 4.92 -12.91 -21.54
C ARG A 147 3.97 -11.93 -20.88
N PRO A 148 3.06 -11.29 -21.64
CA PRO A 148 2.04 -10.39 -21.11
C PRO A 148 1.10 -11.11 -20.14
N THR A 149 0.55 -10.36 -19.17
CA THR A 149 -0.29 -10.93 -18.11
C THR A 149 -1.67 -10.30 -18.01
N PHE A 150 -1.96 -9.22 -18.73
CA PHE A 150 -3.22 -8.48 -18.67
C PHE A 150 -4.45 -9.37 -18.78
N GLN A 151 -4.52 -10.23 -19.80
CA GLN A 151 -5.67 -11.11 -20.04
C GLN A 151 -5.92 -12.10 -18.88
N LYS A 152 -4.84 -12.53 -18.20
CA LYS A 152 -4.96 -13.42 -17.03
C LYS A 152 -5.54 -12.67 -15.81
N VAL A 153 -5.14 -11.40 -15.64
CA VAL A 153 -5.65 -10.54 -14.56
C VAL A 153 -7.11 -10.18 -14.81
N MET A 154 -7.47 -9.80 -16.04
CA MET A 154 -8.87 -9.52 -16.42
C MET A 154 -9.77 -10.71 -16.17
N ARG A 155 -9.37 -11.93 -16.54
CA ARG A 155 -10.10 -13.15 -16.16
C ARG A 155 -10.27 -13.27 -14.65
N GLY A 156 -9.23 -12.92 -13.87
CA GLY A 156 -9.32 -12.90 -12.41
C GLY A 156 -10.35 -11.90 -11.90
N ILE A 157 -10.42 -10.70 -12.48
CA ILE A 157 -11.43 -9.68 -12.15
C ILE A 157 -12.85 -10.18 -12.50
N GLU A 158 -13.03 -10.78 -13.68
CA GLU A 158 -14.32 -11.37 -14.09
C GLU A 158 -14.79 -12.46 -13.12
N LEU A 159 -13.87 -13.28 -12.60
CA LEU A 159 -14.18 -14.29 -11.58
C LEU A 159 -14.58 -13.64 -10.24
N LEU A 160 -13.89 -12.60 -9.79
CA LEU A 160 -14.28 -11.86 -8.58
C LEU A 160 -15.68 -11.27 -8.72
N GLN A 161 -15.98 -10.65 -9.86
CA GLN A 161 -17.30 -10.09 -10.16
C GLN A 161 -18.38 -11.17 -10.25
N LYS A 162 -18.11 -12.28 -10.94
CA LYS A 162 -19.02 -13.43 -11.03
C LYS A 162 -19.44 -13.97 -9.66
N HIS A 163 -18.50 -14.03 -8.73
CA HIS A 163 -18.74 -14.50 -7.36
C HIS A 163 -19.11 -13.39 -6.37
N GLU A 164 -19.29 -12.16 -6.85
CA GLU A 164 -19.62 -10.98 -6.01
C GLU A 164 -18.64 -10.78 -4.84
N VAL A 165 -17.36 -11.05 -5.07
CA VAL A 165 -16.29 -10.81 -4.07
C VAL A 165 -15.96 -9.33 -4.03
N ASP A 166 -15.86 -8.76 -2.84
CA ASP A 166 -15.44 -7.37 -2.66
C ASP A 166 -13.96 -7.23 -3.04
N PHE A 167 -13.67 -6.31 -3.96
CA PHE A 167 -12.29 -6.06 -4.40
C PHE A 167 -11.99 -4.59 -4.64
N ASN A 168 -10.71 -4.25 -4.52
CA ASN A 168 -10.15 -2.97 -4.92
C ASN A 168 -9.04 -3.18 -5.94
N CYS A 169 -8.83 -2.21 -6.84
CA CYS A 169 -7.73 -2.21 -7.78
C CYS A 169 -6.57 -1.39 -7.22
N MET A 170 -5.40 -2.03 -7.14
CA MET A 170 -4.14 -1.34 -6.87
C MET A 170 -3.36 -1.22 -8.17
N ALA A 171 -3.02 0.00 -8.54
CA ALA A 171 -2.30 0.31 -9.76
C ALA A 171 -1.02 1.09 -9.48
N VAL A 172 0.06 0.68 -10.13
CA VAL A 172 1.34 1.39 -10.11
C VAL A 172 1.33 2.44 -11.21
N VAL A 173 1.60 3.69 -10.81
CA VAL A 173 1.82 4.80 -11.74
C VAL A 173 3.32 4.92 -11.96
N ASN A 174 3.74 4.79 -13.21
CA ASN A 174 5.12 4.73 -13.66
C ASN A 174 5.40 5.78 -14.74
N ASP A 175 6.60 5.82 -15.27
CA ASP A 175 7.06 6.76 -16.31
C ASP A 175 6.23 6.71 -17.59
N PHE A 176 5.66 5.54 -17.93
CA PHE A 176 4.92 5.34 -19.17
C PHE A 176 3.42 5.70 -19.00
N ASN A 177 2.72 5.13 -18.02
CA ASN A 177 1.29 5.32 -17.88
C ASN A 177 0.89 6.66 -17.26
N ALA A 178 1.82 7.35 -16.58
CA ALA A 178 1.57 8.64 -15.96
C ALA A 178 1.19 9.74 -16.98
N ASP A 179 1.61 9.60 -18.23
CA ASP A 179 1.31 10.57 -19.30
C ASP A 179 -0.11 10.40 -19.88
N TYR A 180 -0.85 9.37 -19.46
CA TYR A 180 -2.21 9.05 -19.93
C TYR A 180 -3.25 8.99 -18.78
N PRO A 181 -3.35 10.00 -17.90
CA PRO A 181 -4.12 9.95 -16.65
C PRO A 181 -5.60 9.66 -16.84
N LEU A 182 -6.23 10.23 -17.86
CA LEU A 182 -7.66 10.05 -18.09
C LEU A 182 -7.99 8.68 -18.71
N GLU A 183 -7.16 8.20 -19.63
CA GLU A 183 -7.30 6.85 -20.17
C GLU A 183 -7.13 5.80 -19.08
N PHE A 184 -6.10 5.98 -18.25
CA PHE A 184 -5.83 5.16 -17.08
C PHE A 184 -7.01 5.13 -16.10
N TYR A 185 -7.55 6.30 -15.72
CA TYR A 185 -8.66 6.39 -14.77
C TYR A 185 -9.96 5.80 -15.32
N ARG A 186 -10.30 6.10 -16.58
CA ARG A 186 -11.53 5.66 -17.23
C ARG A 186 -11.57 4.14 -17.39
N PHE A 187 -10.43 3.51 -17.66
CA PHE A 187 -10.31 2.06 -17.71
C PHE A 187 -10.86 1.40 -16.43
N PHE A 188 -10.53 1.90 -15.24
CA PHE A 188 -11.04 1.32 -14.00
C PHE A 188 -12.55 1.46 -13.85
N LYS A 189 -13.11 2.54 -14.37
CA LYS A 189 -14.57 2.74 -14.41
C LYS A 189 -15.24 1.75 -15.36
N GLU A 190 -14.65 1.52 -16.52
CA GLU A 190 -15.15 0.59 -17.54
C GLU A 190 -15.16 -0.85 -17.04
N ILE A 191 -14.15 -1.29 -16.31
CA ILE A 191 -14.11 -2.63 -15.70
C ILE A 191 -14.93 -2.73 -14.40
N GLY A 192 -15.64 -1.68 -14.00
CA GLY A 192 -16.53 -1.66 -12.84
C GLY A 192 -15.83 -1.64 -11.49
N CYS A 193 -14.56 -1.22 -11.41
CA CYS A 193 -13.86 -1.07 -10.15
C CYS A 193 -14.20 0.27 -9.49
N GLN A 194 -14.70 0.23 -8.25
CA GLN A 194 -15.11 1.42 -7.50
C GLN A 194 -14.06 1.89 -6.48
N PHE A 195 -13.13 1.04 -6.09
CA PHE A 195 -12.11 1.35 -5.07
C PHE A 195 -10.73 1.28 -5.70
N LEU A 196 -10.07 2.43 -5.81
CA LEU A 196 -8.81 2.61 -6.54
C LEU A 196 -7.70 3.06 -5.61
N GLN A 197 -6.56 2.41 -5.72
CA GLN A 197 -5.33 2.83 -5.05
C GLN A 197 -4.24 3.06 -6.12
N PHE A 198 -3.78 4.29 -6.24
CA PHE A 198 -2.67 4.67 -7.11
C PHE A 198 -1.39 4.79 -6.31
N THR A 199 -0.37 4.07 -6.73
CA THR A 199 0.93 4.05 -6.06
C THR A 199 2.01 4.53 -7.04
N PRO A 200 2.63 5.70 -6.80
CA PRO A 200 3.72 6.15 -7.66
C PRO A 200 4.93 5.24 -7.44
N ILE A 201 5.48 4.69 -8.51
CA ILE A 201 6.72 3.92 -8.39
C ILE A 201 7.91 4.85 -8.45
N VAL A 202 8.74 4.78 -7.43
CA VAL A 202 10.03 5.48 -7.35
C VAL A 202 11.02 4.50 -6.76
N GLU A 203 11.92 3.98 -7.58
CA GLU A 203 12.96 3.07 -7.16
C GLU A 203 14.34 3.61 -7.51
N ARG A 204 15.32 3.24 -6.72
CA ARG A 204 16.72 3.56 -6.95
C ARG A 204 17.52 2.28 -7.04
N MET A 205 18.48 2.23 -7.95
CA MET A 205 19.27 1.04 -8.24
C MET A 205 20.76 1.35 -8.09
N THR A 206 21.52 0.40 -7.58
CA THR A 206 22.97 0.40 -7.65
C THR A 206 23.40 -0.30 -8.93
N ASN A 207 24.39 0.27 -9.65
CA ASN A 207 25.01 -0.30 -10.87
C ASN A 207 24.16 -0.28 -12.16
N GLY A 208 23.13 0.55 -12.26
CA GLY A 208 22.46 0.88 -13.54
C GLY A 208 21.79 -0.27 -14.29
N GLN A 209 21.56 -1.43 -13.65
CA GLN A 209 20.90 -2.56 -14.28
C GLN A 209 19.52 -2.81 -13.68
N PRO A 210 18.48 -3.04 -14.51
CA PRO A 210 17.20 -3.56 -14.06
C PRO A 210 17.43 -4.82 -13.22
N HIS A 211 16.78 -4.91 -12.06
CA HIS A 211 16.96 -6.00 -11.07
C HIS A 211 18.34 -6.08 -10.38
N SER A 212 19.22 -5.11 -10.59
CA SER A 212 20.36 -4.93 -9.70
C SER A 212 19.90 -4.33 -8.37
N THR A 213 20.58 -4.63 -7.31
CA THR A 213 20.24 -4.37 -5.90
C THR A 213 19.52 -3.04 -5.71
N LEU A 214 18.25 -3.10 -5.26
CA LEU A 214 17.50 -1.90 -4.86
C LEU A 214 18.27 -1.15 -3.77
N ALA A 215 18.46 0.14 -3.99
CA ALA A 215 19.21 0.98 -3.09
C ALA A 215 18.34 1.42 -1.91
N THR A 216 18.89 1.36 -0.71
CA THR A 216 18.29 2.02 0.46
C THR A 216 18.39 3.54 0.35
N VAL A 217 17.62 4.29 1.14
CA VAL A 217 17.71 5.76 1.20
C VAL A 217 19.11 6.23 1.56
N ALA A 218 19.86 5.42 2.31
CA ALA A 218 21.23 5.75 2.74
C ALA A 218 22.28 5.68 1.62
N GLU A 219 21.98 4.98 0.52
CA GLU A 219 22.95 4.81 -0.58
C GLU A 219 23.02 6.05 -1.47
N LYS A 220 24.15 6.76 -1.40
CA LYS A 220 24.34 8.04 -2.09
C LYS A 220 24.54 7.92 -3.61
N ASN A 221 25.12 6.80 -4.07
CA ASN A 221 25.49 6.60 -5.48
C ASN A 221 24.44 5.79 -6.27
N ALA A 222 23.22 5.68 -5.77
CA ALA A 222 22.17 4.98 -6.46
C ALA A 222 21.48 5.91 -7.47
N GLU A 223 21.23 5.40 -8.65
CA GLU A 223 20.55 6.08 -9.75
C GLU A 223 19.04 5.78 -9.72
N LEU A 224 18.25 6.72 -10.20
CA LEU A 224 16.81 6.52 -10.34
C LEU A 224 16.55 5.45 -11.40
N ALA A 225 15.66 4.49 -11.09
CA ALA A 225 15.25 3.48 -12.05
C ALA A 225 14.45 4.12 -13.20
N PRO A 226 14.64 3.69 -14.45
CA PRO A 226 14.03 4.34 -15.63
C PRO A 226 12.50 4.30 -15.61
N PHE A 227 11.90 3.30 -15.00
CA PHE A 227 10.45 3.18 -14.84
C PHE A 227 9.86 4.07 -13.72
N SER A 228 10.67 4.83 -13.00
CA SER A 228 10.20 5.69 -11.92
C SER A 228 9.45 6.90 -12.49
N VAL A 229 8.26 7.17 -11.94
CA VAL A 229 7.50 8.37 -12.30
C VAL A 229 8.23 9.63 -11.84
N SER A 230 8.27 10.64 -12.69
CA SER A 230 8.85 11.94 -12.32
C SER A 230 7.92 12.77 -11.43
N PRO A 231 8.43 13.75 -10.68
CA PRO A 231 7.60 14.65 -9.88
C PRO A 231 6.56 15.40 -10.72
N GLN A 232 6.92 15.83 -11.91
CA GLN A 232 6.02 16.53 -12.84
C GLN A 232 4.89 15.60 -13.30
N GLN A 233 5.23 14.41 -13.81
CA GLN A 233 4.24 13.43 -14.26
C GLN A 233 3.27 13.05 -13.14
N TRP A 234 3.78 12.82 -11.92
CA TRP A 234 2.92 12.48 -10.78
C TRP A 234 1.94 13.60 -10.43
N GLY A 235 2.41 14.85 -10.41
CA GLY A 235 1.54 16.01 -10.16
C GLY A 235 0.50 16.19 -11.24
N ASP A 236 0.87 16.10 -12.53
CA ASP A 236 -0.03 16.21 -13.67
C ASP A 236 -1.07 15.09 -13.69
N PHE A 237 -0.62 13.84 -13.42
CA PHE A 237 -1.49 12.68 -13.30
C PHE A 237 -2.57 12.88 -12.22
N LEU A 238 -2.16 13.25 -11.02
CA LEU A 238 -3.11 13.44 -9.90
C LEU A 238 -4.10 14.56 -10.17
N CYS A 239 -3.65 15.70 -10.69
CA CYS A 239 -4.53 16.84 -11.01
C CYS A 239 -5.54 16.45 -12.09
N ALA A 240 -5.12 15.81 -13.18
CA ALA A 240 -6.00 15.43 -14.28
C ALA A 240 -7.06 14.39 -13.86
N VAL A 241 -6.66 13.37 -13.07
CA VAL A 241 -7.60 12.38 -12.55
C VAL A 241 -8.57 13.03 -11.56
N PHE A 242 -8.08 13.90 -10.68
CA PHE A 242 -8.91 14.63 -9.73
C PHE A 242 -9.96 15.50 -10.42
N ASP A 243 -9.60 16.21 -11.48
CA ASP A 243 -10.50 17.07 -12.24
C ASP A 243 -11.68 16.31 -12.88
N GLU A 244 -11.46 15.07 -13.30
CA GLU A 244 -12.56 14.21 -13.77
C GLU A 244 -13.37 13.67 -12.59
N TRP A 245 -12.69 13.17 -11.54
CA TRP A 245 -13.31 12.58 -10.37
C TRP A 245 -14.20 13.59 -9.62
N VAL A 246 -13.71 14.79 -9.36
CA VAL A 246 -14.46 15.81 -8.58
C VAL A 246 -15.72 16.31 -9.29
N LYS A 247 -15.75 16.24 -10.62
CA LYS A 247 -16.91 16.65 -11.43
C LYS A 247 -18.02 15.60 -11.52
N LYS A 248 -17.69 14.30 -11.38
CA LYS A 248 -18.60 13.21 -11.78
C LYS A 248 -18.73 12.07 -10.77
N ASP A 249 -17.70 11.82 -9.98
CA ASP A 249 -17.49 10.51 -9.36
C ASP A 249 -17.41 10.54 -7.82
N VAL A 250 -17.46 11.72 -7.18
CA VAL A 250 -17.44 11.86 -5.72
C VAL A 250 -18.59 11.07 -5.09
N GLY A 251 -18.28 10.16 -4.17
CA GLY A 251 -19.24 9.26 -3.53
C GLY A 251 -19.67 8.06 -4.39
N LYS A 252 -19.07 7.86 -5.58
CA LYS A 252 -19.31 6.72 -6.47
C LYS A 252 -18.05 5.91 -6.70
N ILE A 253 -16.93 6.60 -6.96
CA ILE A 253 -15.60 6.02 -7.11
C ILE A 253 -14.74 6.55 -5.98
N PHE A 254 -14.10 5.64 -5.27
CA PHE A 254 -13.24 5.95 -4.13
C PHE A 254 -11.79 5.84 -4.55
N VAL A 255 -11.11 6.96 -4.61
CA VAL A 255 -9.67 7.02 -4.93
C VAL A 255 -8.92 7.28 -3.62
N GLN A 256 -8.18 6.31 -3.14
CA GLN A 256 -7.58 6.31 -1.80
C GLN A 256 -6.81 7.60 -1.48
N ILE A 257 -6.02 8.14 -2.42
CA ILE A 257 -5.25 9.36 -2.19
C ILE A 257 -6.18 10.59 -2.05
N PHE A 258 -7.30 10.65 -2.76
CA PHE A 258 -8.25 11.77 -2.66
C PHE A 258 -9.04 11.72 -1.36
N ASP A 259 -9.50 10.52 -0.98
CA ASP A 259 -10.19 10.30 0.30
C ASP A 259 -9.27 10.58 1.49
N SER A 260 -8.01 10.13 1.41
CA SER A 260 -7.00 10.42 2.43
C SER A 260 -6.64 11.90 2.51
N THR A 261 -6.64 12.61 1.37
CA THR A 261 -6.47 14.06 1.34
C THR A 261 -7.61 14.75 2.07
N LEU A 262 -8.85 14.39 1.77
CA LEU A 262 -10.01 14.97 2.45
C LEU A 262 -10.00 14.65 3.95
N ALA A 263 -9.62 13.44 4.36
CA ALA A 263 -9.46 13.08 5.77
C ALA A 263 -8.47 14.01 6.49
N ASN A 264 -7.30 14.27 5.90
CA ASN A 264 -6.33 15.22 6.45
C ASN A 264 -6.90 16.66 6.50
N TRP A 265 -7.69 17.07 5.50
CA TRP A 265 -8.34 18.40 5.47
C TRP A 265 -9.32 18.63 6.63
N ILE A 266 -10.01 17.56 7.07
CA ILE A 266 -10.93 17.63 8.23
C ILE A 266 -10.27 17.27 9.55
N GLY A 267 -8.96 16.97 9.55
CA GLY A 267 -8.19 16.62 10.76
C GLY A 267 -8.36 15.17 11.22
N GLU A 268 -8.88 14.31 10.36
CA GLU A 268 -9.05 12.88 10.63
C GLU A 268 -7.83 12.05 10.17
N GLN A 269 -7.78 10.78 10.58
CA GLN A 269 -6.72 9.88 10.16
C GLN A 269 -6.87 9.52 8.67
N PRO A 270 -5.81 9.66 7.85
CA PRO A 270 -5.91 9.50 6.40
C PRO A 270 -6.12 8.05 5.92
N GLY A 271 -6.09 7.07 6.81
CA GLY A 271 -6.24 5.65 6.44
C GLY A 271 -5.02 5.05 5.70
N VAL A 272 -4.05 5.86 5.29
CA VAL A 272 -2.82 5.44 4.61
C VAL A 272 -1.60 6.05 5.26
N CYS A 273 -0.57 5.22 5.50
CA CYS A 273 0.62 5.65 6.25
C CYS A 273 1.45 6.71 5.52
N THR A 274 1.39 6.77 4.18
CA THR A 274 2.14 7.74 3.38
C THR A 274 1.70 9.18 3.69
N MET A 275 0.41 9.40 3.93
CA MET A 275 -0.17 10.70 4.25
C MET A 275 -0.39 10.93 5.77
N ALA A 276 -0.02 9.96 6.61
CA ALA A 276 -0.07 10.10 8.06
C ALA A 276 1.20 10.79 8.61
N LYS A 277 1.08 11.44 9.76
CA LYS A 277 2.19 12.13 10.43
C LYS A 277 3.36 11.19 10.77
N THR A 278 3.05 9.95 11.17
CA THR A 278 4.04 8.91 11.51
C THR A 278 3.78 7.64 10.74
N CYS A 279 4.78 6.75 10.59
CA CYS A 279 4.57 5.43 10.00
C CYS A 279 3.77 4.49 10.89
N GLY A 280 3.56 4.83 12.16
CA GLY A 280 2.78 4.05 13.11
C GLY A 280 3.42 2.69 13.47
N HIS A 281 2.56 1.75 13.88
CA HIS A 281 2.94 0.37 14.26
C HIS A 281 2.55 -0.63 13.16
N ALA A 282 2.93 -0.31 11.90
CA ALA A 282 2.67 -1.14 10.74
C ALA A 282 3.96 -1.86 10.34
N GLY A 283 4.08 -3.13 10.71
CA GLY A 283 5.21 -3.99 10.39
C GLY A 283 4.88 -5.03 9.33
N VAL A 284 5.88 -5.84 8.99
CA VAL A 284 5.72 -6.99 8.11
C VAL A 284 6.42 -8.19 8.71
N MET A 285 5.82 -9.38 8.59
CA MET A 285 6.44 -10.65 8.94
C MET A 285 6.65 -11.53 7.72
N GLU A 286 7.88 -11.98 7.57
CA GLU A 286 8.31 -12.89 6.53
C GLU A 286 7.94 -14.34 6.84
N PHE A 287 7.97 -15.19 5.80
CA PHE A 287 7.66 -16.62 5.85
C PHE A 287 8.47 -17.43 6.89
N ASN A 288 9.60 -16.91 7.35
CA ASN A 288 10.48 -17.54 8.33
C ASN A 288 10.33 -16.97 9.75
N GLY A 289 9.37 -16.06 9.97
CA GLY A 289 9.10 -15.42 11.25
C GLY A 289 9.92 -14.16 11.55
N ASP A 290 10.74 -13.70 10.62
CA ASP A 290 11.45 -12.43 10.74
C ASP A 290 10.45 -11.26 10.62
N VAL A 291 10.54 -10.30 11.55
CA VAL A 291 9.68 -9.12 11.61
C VAL A 291 10.50 -7.88 11.30
N TYR A 292 9.97 -7.04 10.41
CA TYR A 292 10.59 -5.77 9.99
C TYR A 292 9.69 -4.58 10.24
N SER A 293 10.28 -3.40 10.30
CA SER A 293 9.59 -2.15 10.61
C SER A 293 8.51 -1.77 9.60
N CYS A 294 8.68 -2.13 8.33
CA CYS A 294 7.74 -1.82 7.24
C CYS A 294 8.01 -2.70 6.03
N ASP A 295 7.00 -2.92 5.19
CA ASP A 295 7.07 -3.69 3.95
C ASP A 295 8.10 -3.13 2.95
N HIS A 296 8.18 -1.81 2.80
CA HIS A 296 9.21 -1.17 1.97
C HIS A 296 10.63 -1.27 2.54
N PHE A 297 10.75 -1.53 3.85
CA PHE A 297 12.02 -1.56 4.58
C PHE A 297 12.38 -2.98 5.05
N VAL A 298 12.17 -3.98 4.18
CA VAL A 298 12.67 -5.35 4.42
C VAL A 298 14.16 -5.40 4.05
N PHE A 299 14.98 -4.87 4.96
CA PHE A 299 16.44 -4.87 4.91
C PHE A 299 16.99 -5.20 6.30
N PRO A 300 18.20 -5.78 6.41
CA PRO A 300 18.76 -6.23 7.69
C PRO A 300 18.75 -5.18 8.80
N GLU A 301 19.02 -3.91 8.47
CA GLU A 301 19.04 -2.79 9.42
C GLU A 301 17.65 -2.45 10.01
N TYR A 302 16.56 -2.79 9.32
CA TYR A 302 15.19 -2.55 9.77
C TYR A 302 14.52 -3.79 10.39
N LYS A 303 15.28 -4.89 10.53
CA LYS A 303 14.79 -6.09 11.21
C LYS A 303 14.60 -5.82 12.70
N LEU A 304 13.41 -6.10 13.23
CA LEU A 304 13.07 -5.94 14.65
C LEU A 304 13.42 -7.19 15.47
N GLY A 305 13.35 -8.34 14.83
CA GLY A 305 13.65 -9.64 15.43
C GLY A 305 13.02 -10.80 14.68
N ASN A 306 12.84 -11.91 15.37
CA ASN A 306 12.15 -13.09 14.87
C ASN A 306 11.16 -13.56 15.94
N ILE A 307 9.94 -13.93 15.52
CA ILE A 307 8.85 -14.30 16.43
C ILE A 307 9.15 -15.53 17.30
N TYR A 308 10.08 -16.39 16.88
CA TYR A 308 10.53 -17.53 17.69
C TYR A 308 11.40 -17.13 18.88
N THR A 309 11.99 -15.94 18.86
CA THR A 309 12.94 -15.49 19.89
C THR A 309 12.46 -14.27 20.66
N LYS A 310 11.51 -13.50 20.12
CA LYS A 310 10.95 -12.30 20.78
C LYS A 310 9.45 -12.24 20.55
N PRO A 311 8.65 -11.89 21.55
CA PRO A 311 7.21 -11.67 21.38
C PRO A 311 6.92 -10.60 20.33
N LEU A 312 5.89 -10.81 19.51
CA LEU A 312 5.49 -9.90 18.44
C LEU A 312 5.22 -8.47 18.96
N ALA A 313 4.45 -8.35 20.04
CA ALA A 313 4.19 -7.05 20.67
C ALA A 313 5.48 -6.36 21.14
N GLY A 314 6.43 -7.11 21.71
CA GLY A 314 7.71 -6.57 22.17
C GLY A 314 8.57 -6.04 21.01
N MET A 315 8.44 -6.60 19.83
CA MET A 315 9.09 -6.09 18.61
C MET A 315 8.40 -4.84 18.10
N MET A 316 7.07 -4.87 17.98
CA MET A 316 6.27 -3.77 17.41
C MET A 316 6.18 -2.52 18.29
N TYR A 317 6.36 -2.66 19.62
CA TYR A 317 6.44 -1.55 20.56
C TYR A 317 7.87 -1.24 21.03
N SER A 318 8.88 -1.80 20.38
CA SER A 318 10.29 -1.51 20.71
C SER A 318 10.65 -0.07 20.41
N GLU A 319 11.67 0.45 21.12
CA GLU A 319 12.23 1.79 20.85
C GLU A 319 12.65 1.94 19.38
N LYS A 320 13.18 0.87 18.78
CA LYS A 320 13.57 0.85 17.36
C LYS A 320 12.38 1.13 16.45
N GLN A 321 11.23 0.46 16.69
CA GLN A 321 10.03 0.68 15.89
C GLN A 321 9.39 2.03 16.15
N LEU A 322 9.33 2.46 17.39
CA LEU A 322 8.82 3.79 17.75
C LEU A 322 9.65 4.89 17.09
N LYS A 323 10.98 4.78 17.16
CA LYS A 323 11.88 5.72 16.50
C LYS A 323 11.67 5.70 14.98
N PHE A 324 11.59 4.53 14.34
CA PHE A 324 11.31 4.41 12.91
C PHE A 324 10.01 5.14 12.53
N GLY A 325 8.95 4.94 13.30
CA GLY A 325 7.66 5.60 13.05
C GLY A 325 7.72 7.12 13.16
N ASN A 326 8.36 7.63 14.24
CA ASN A 326 8.47 9.05 14.53
C ASN A 326 9.46 9.77 13.60
N ASP A 327 10.54 9.12 13.19
CA ASP A 327 11.54 9.68 12.26
C ASP A 327 10.89 10.18 10.95
N LYS A 328 9.71 9.69 10.61
CA LYS A 328 8.95 10.19 9.46
C LYS A 328 8.66 11.70 9.58
N PHE A 329 8.27 12.17 10.75
CA PHE A 329 8.00 13.59 11.01
C PHE A 329 9.24 14.31 11.54
N ASP A 330 9.97 13.71 12.47
CA ASP A 330 11.07 14.36 13.19
C ASP A 330 12.27 14.70 12.27
N LYS A 331 12.42 13.93 11.18
CA LYS A 331 13.49 14.12 10.19
C LYS A 331 13.08 14.89 8.92
N LEU A 332 11.96 15.62 8.99
CA LEU A 332 11.54 16.46 7.86
C LEU A 332 12.55 17.60 7.66
N PRO A 333 12.97 17.89 6.41
CA PRO A 333 13.83 19.04 6.11
C PRO A 333 13.06 20.34 6.32
N ARG A 334 13.80 21.46 6.39
CA ARG A 334 13.26 22.79 6.66
C ARG A 334 12.13 23.17 5.70
N GLN A 335 12.29 22.92 4.42
CA GLN A 335 11.25 23.19 3.42
C GLN A 335 9.93 22.52 3.75
N CYS A 336 9.93 21.28 4.24
CA CYS A 336 8.72 20.60 4.68
C CYS A 336 8.11 21.22 5.93
N ARG A 337 8.96 21.60 6.91
CA ARG A 337 8.50 22.22 8.18
C ARG A 337 7.86 23.60 7.96
N GLU A 338 8.28 24.32 6.93
CA GLU A 338 7.75 25.63 6.54
C GLU A 338 6.64 25.56 5.46
N CYS A 339 6.26 24.35 5.04
CA CYS A 339 5.30 24.13 3.95
C CYS A 339 3.86 24.34 4.44
N ASP A 340 3.09 25.13 3.72
CA ASP A 340 1.68 25.43 3.98
C ASP A 340 0.74 24.23 3.83
N VAL A 341 1.12 23.21 3.05
CA VAL A 341 0.39 21.95 2.89
C VAL A 341 1.00 20.78 3.69
N LEU A 342 1.85 21.07 4.69
CA LEU A 342 2.45 20.02 5.53
C LEU A 342 1.40 19.12 6.17
N PHE A 343 0.29 19.69 6.62
CA PHE A 343 -0.82 18.96 7.26
C PHE A 343 -1.45 17.88 6.37
N ALA A 344 -1.36 18.02 5.06
CA ALA A 344 -1.88 17.06 4.08
C ALA A 344 -0.83 16.04 3.65
N CYS A 345 0.44 16.46 3.55
CA CYS A 345 1.53 15.68 2.96
C CYS A 345 2.36 14.90 3.99
N TYR A 346 2.71 15.54 5.13
CA TYR A 346 3.69 15.05 6.12
C TYR A 346 4.98 14.49 5.51
N GLY A 347 5.39 15.04 4.35
CA GLY A 347 6.59 14.62 3.62
C GLY A 347 6.50 13.23 2.99
N GLU A 348 5.33 12.63 2.90
CA GLU A 348 5.02 11.34 2.29
C GLU A 348 5.92 10.19 2.80
N CYS A 349 6.20 9.14 2.02
CA CYS A 349 6.95 7.95 2.45
C CYS A 349 8.44 8.26 2.62
N PRO A 350 9.06 7.90 3.77
CA PRO A 350 10.50 8.04 3.95
C PRO A 350 11.36 7.32 2.91
N LYS A 351 10.83 6.28 2.26
CA LYS A 351 11.50 5.56 1.17
C LYS A 351 11.90 6.50 0.02
N ASN A 352 11.07 7.50 -0.28
CA ASN A 352 11.27 8.40 -1.39
C ASN A 352 12.02 9.70 -1.01
N ARG A 353 12.55 9.80 0.22
CA ARG A 353 13.19 11.01 0.76
C ARG A 353 14.71 11.03 0.55
N PHE A 354 15.14 11.02 -0.68
CA PHE A 354 16.55 11.05 -1.06
C PHE A 354 16.97 12.34 -1.79
N SER A 355 16.06 13.29 -1.94
CA SER A 355 16.36 14.61 -2.53
C SER A 355 16.82 15.61 -1.47
N THR A 356 17.41 16.71 -1.95
CA THR A 356 17.84 17.85 -1.14
C THR A 356 16.83 18.99 -1.32
N ASP A 357 16.50 19.67 -0.24
CA ASP A 357 15.58 20.79 -0.27
C ASP A 357 16.24 22.09 -0.77
N LYS A 358 15.45 23.16 -0.96
CA LYS A 358 15.94 24.47 -1.43
C LYS A 358 16.94 25.16 -0.48
N TYR A 359 17.07 24.67 0.74
CA TYR A 359 18.02 25.17 1.74
C TYR A 359 19.28 24.31 1.86
N GLY A 360 19.40 23.22 1.08
CA GLY A 360 20.52 22.29 1.14
C GLY A 360 20.34 21.17 2.18
N GLU A 361 19.18 21.06 2.83
CA GLU A 361 18.90 19.96 3.77
C GLU A 361 18.49 18.70 3.02
N ALA A 362 19.09 17.55 3.37
CA ALA A 362 18.74 16.26 2.81
C ALA A 362 17.41 15.74 3.41
N GLY A 363 16.74 14.83 2.70
CA GLY A 363 15.54 14.16 3.17
C GLY A 363 14.22 14.74 2.62
N LEU A 364 14.31 15.55 1.56
CA LEU A 364 13.12 15.94 0.79
C LEU A 364 12.63 14.74 -0.03
N ASN A 365 11.31 14.56 -0.07
CA ASN A 365 10.70 13.55 -0.93
C ASN A 365 10.94 13.88 -2.40
N TYR A 366 11.36 12.89 -3.19
CA TYR A 366 11.60 13.05 -4.61
C TYR A 366 10.38 13.60 -5.37
N LEU A 367 9.18 13.17 -5.01
CA LEU A 367 7.93 13.61 -5.62
C LEU A 367 7.35 14.91 -5.01
N CYS A 368 8.11 15.62 -4.17
CA CYS A 368 7.63 16.78 -3.42
C CYS A 368 6.94 17.83 -4.31
N GLU A 369 7.53 18.18 -5.45
CA GLU A 369 6.99 19.17 -6.39
C GLU A 369 5.62 18.75 -6.93
N GLY A 370 5.46 17.46 -7.30
CA GLY A 370 4.18 16.91 -7.77
C GLY A 370 3.08 16.93 -6.71
N TYR A 371 3.42 16.54 -5.46
CA TYR A 371 2.48 16.61 -4.34
C TYR A 371 2.12 18.04 -3.98
N TYR A 372 3.09 18.96 -3.95
CA TYR A 372 2.86 20.38 -3.68
C TYR A 372 1.86 20.98 -4.69
N ARG A 373 2.09 20.74 -5.98
CA ARG A 373 1.18 21.13 -7.05
C ARG A 373 -0.21 20.53 -6.87
N PHE A 374 -0.31 19.23 -6.60
CA PHE A 374 -1.57 18.55 -6.41
C PHE A 374 -2.38 19.14 -5.25
N PHE A 375 -1.76 19.30 -4.06
CA PHE A 375 -2.49 19.82 -2.90
C PHE A 375 -2.99 21.25 -3.11
N HIS A 376 -2.24 22.11 -3.79
CA HIS A 376 -2.70 23.46 -4.14
C HIS A 376 -3.82 23.43 -5.18
N HIS A 377 -3.73 22.53 -6.16
CA HIS A 377 -4.76 22.37 -7.18
C HIS A 377 -6.11 21.94 -6.59
N VAL A 378 -6.10 21.02 -5.63
CA VAL A 378 -7.34 20.48 -5.04
C VAL A 378 -7.90 21.33 -3.88
N MET A 379 -7.13 22.29 -3.39
CA MET A 379 -7.45 23.09 -2.19
C MET A 379 -8.88 23.65 -2.19
N PRO A 380 -9.35 24.39 -3.22
CA PRO A 380 -10.68 24.98 -3.19
C PRO A 380 -11.80 23.93 -3.10
N TYR A 381 -11.60 22.77 -3.72
CA TYR A 381 -12.55 21.67 -3.69
C TYR A 381 -12.55 20.95 -2.34
N MET A 382 -11.36 20.75 -1.77
CA MET A 382 -11.22 20.13 -0.45
C MET A 382 -11.79 21.03 0.65
N ASP A 383 -11.58 22.36 0.57
CA ASP A 383 -12.19 23.32 1.48
C ASP A 383 -13.72 23.27 1.42
N PHE A 384 -14.30 23.25 0.23
CA PHE A 384 -15.75 23.10 0.06
C PHE A 384 -16.27 21.78 0.63
N MET A 385 -15.62 20.65 0.29
CA MET A 385 -16.03 19.32 0.79
C MET A 385 -15.89 19.21 2.31
N LYS A 386 -14.85 19.81 2.89
CA LYS A 386 -14.68 19.91 4.35
C LYS A 386 -15.85 20.66 4.98
N ASP A 387 -16.24 21.84 4.44
CA ASP A 387 -17.36 22.62 4.96
C ASP A 387 -18.67 21.85 4.88
N GLU A 388 -18.91 21.11 3.80
CA GLU A 388 -20.08 20.23 3.69
C GLU A 388 -20.07 19.16 4.79
N LEU A 389 -18.94 18.49 5.03
CA LEU A 389 -18.82 17.46 6.08
C LEU A 389 -19.02 18.03 7.49
N LEU A 390 -18.45 19.21 7.78
CA LEU A 390 -18.65 19.90 9.06
C LEU A 390 -20.12 20.30 9.30
N MET A 391 -20.86 20.57 8.22
CA MET A 391 -22.30 20.83 8.26
C MET A 391 -23.16 19.55 8.16
N GLN A 392 -22.55 18.37 8.25
CA GLN A 392 -23.21 17.05 8.11
C GLN A 392 -23.91 16.89 6.76
N ARG A 393 -23.36 17.45 5.69
CA ARG A 393 -23.84 17.34 4.33
C ARG A 393 -22.90 16.47 3.48
N PRO A 394 -23.38 15.85 2.40
CA PRO A 394 -22.54 15.03 1.54
C PRO A 394 -21.44 15.81 0.85
N PRO A 395 -20.15 15.38 0.87
CA PRO A 395 -19.08 16.02 0.12
C PRO A 395 -19.33 15.99 -1.40
N ALA A 396 -20.15 15.06 -1.87
CA ALA A 396 -20.60 14.96 -3.27
C ALA A 396 -21.35 16.22 -3.78
N ASN A 397 -21.79 17.12 -2.89
CA ASN A 397 -22.34 18.41 -3.28
C ASN A 397 -21.35 19.28 -4.07
N VAL A 398 -20.05 19.00 -3.98
CA VAL A 398 -19.01 19.67 -4.78
C VAL A 398 -19.28 19.58 -6.28
N MET A 399 -19.85 18.46 -6.76
CA MET A 399 -20.23 18.31 -8.18
C MET A 399 -21.25 19.34 -8.64
N LYS A 400 -22.24 19.65 -7.79
CA LYS A 400 -23.24 20.71 -8.06
C LYS A 400 -22.62 22.10 -7.94
N TRP A 401 -21.75 22.31 -6.97
CA TRP A 401 -21.05 23.56 -6.75
C TRP A 401 -20.21 23.97 -7.96
N ILE A 402 -19.49 22.99 -8.58
CA ILE A 402 -18.74 23.19 -9.82
C ILE A 402 -19.68 23.55 -10.98
N GLN A 403 -20.84 22.89 -11.12
CA GLN A 403 -21.81 23.18 -12.19
C GLN A 403 -22.39 24.60 -12.11
N GLN A 404 -22.33 25.24 -10.95
CA GLN A 404 -22.75 26.63 -10.74
C GLN A 404 -21.68 27.66 -11.15
N GLY A 405 -20.57 27.22 -11.74
CA GLY A 405 -19.49 28.09 -12.24
C GLY A 405 -18.40 28.39 -11.20
N ASN A 406 -18.37 27.64 -10.09
CA ASN A 406 -17.25 27.72 -9.12
C ASN A 406 -16.04 26.93 -9.64
N PRO A 407 -14.82 27.27 -9.15
CA PRO A 407 -13.58 26.67 -9.64
C PRO A 407 -13.55 25.16 -9.51
#